data_ceed16378e5cba37003e6ce2e6391790
#
_entry.id   ceed16378e5cba37003e6ce2e6391790
#
_cell.length_a   1.000
_cell.length_b   1.000
_cell.length_c   1.000
_cell.angle_alpha   90.00
_cell.angle_beta   90.00
_cell.angle_gamma   90.00
#
_symmetry.space_group_name_H-M   'P 1'
#
loop_
_entity.id
_entity.type
_entity.pdbx_description
1 polymer ?
#
loop_
_entity_poly.entity_id
_entity_poly.type
_entity_poly.pdbx_seq_one_letter_code
_entity_poly.pdbx_strand_id
1 'polypeptide(L)'
;MNEKIKEYKIDNIVMGILSAVVGVILVIFPGTTLRMIGYLVSAALFLMGIVSIIIYIRRKTEDNFMKNDFLKGLVAITLGVCTILKVEVVISLLPLILGIIIIISGCSKLQETIDMARVKSPSWLILLIAAIINIALGVLVVCNPFDTMKLLVTIIGIGMIFGGVTDVFITLHIAKKMGGKDKDIIDVDLSLIHISEPTRLR
;
A
#
# COMPACT_ATOMS: atom_id res chain seq x y z
N MET A 1 -19.25 21.73 -19.31
CA MET A 1 -18.44 20.50 -19.49
C MET A 1 -16.96 20.74 -19.24
N ASN A 2 -16.41 21.89 -19.60
CA ASN A 2 -14.99 22.23 -19.42
C ASN A 2 -14.52 22.39 -17.96
N GLU A 3 -15.34 22.83 -17.01
CA GLU A 3 -14.93 22.98 -15.62
C GLU A 3 -14.70 21.62 -14.93
N LYS A 4 -15.59 20.65 -15.10
CA LYS A 4 -15.42 19.30 -14.54
C LYS A 4 -14.18 18.57 -15.07
N ILE A 5 -13.84 18.77 -16.35
CA ILE A 5 -12.62 18.20 -16.95
C ILE A 5 -11.37 18.88 -16.38
N LYS A 6 -11.44 20.17 -16.11
CA LYS A 6 -10.34 20.94 -15.51
C LYS A 6 -10.12 20.55 -14.04
N GLU A 7 -11.19 20.37 -13.26
CA GLU A 7 -11.12 19.87 -11.88
C GLU A 7 -10.53 18.46 -11.84
N TYR A 8 -11.05 17.52 -12.64
CA TYR A 8 -10.53 16.15 -12.71
C TYR A 8 -9.04 16.09 -13.09
N LYS A 9 -8.59 16.97 -13.98
CA LYS A 9 -7.18 17.08 -14.38
C LYS A 9 -6.30 17.57 -13.22
N ILE A 10 -6.76 18.58 -12.48
CA ILE A 10 -6.01 19.15 -11.36
C ILE A 10 -5.91 18.12 -10.24
N ASP A 11 -7.00 17.43 -9.90
CA ASP A 11 -7.04 16.42 -8.85
C ASP A 11 -6.07 15.26 -9.14
N ASN A 12 -6.06 14.73 -10.37
CA ASN A 12 -5.15 13.65 -10.73
C ASN A 12 -3.68 14.07 -10.73
N ILE A 13 -3.36 15.28 -11.17
CA ILE A 13 -1.99 15.81 -11.13
C ILE A 13 -1.55 15.98 -9.67
N VAL A 14 -2.39 16.57 -8.83
CA VAL A 14 -2.09 16.78 -7.41
C VAL A 14 -1.89 15.44 -6.70
N MET A 15 -2.76 14.46 -6.95
CA MET A 15 -2.63 13.11 -6.40
C MET A 15 -1.38 12.39 -6.89
N GLY A 16 -1.03 12.50 -8.16
CA GLY A 16 0.20 11.93 -8.72
C GLY A 16 1.47 12.55 -8.11
N ILE A 17 1.51 13.88 -7.95
CA ILE A 17 2.62 14.58 -7.29
C ILE A 17 2.70 14.18 -5.82
N LEU A 18 1.57 14.14 -5.10
CA LEU A 18 1.50 13.75 -3.70
C LEU A 18 2.03 12.31 -3.51
N SER A 19 1.58 11.39 -4.36
CA SER A 19 2.05 9.99 -4.35
C SER A 19 3.56 9.90 -4.58
N ALA A 20 4.10 10.65 -5.56
CA ALA A 20 5.52 10.66 -5.84
C ALA A 20 6.33 11.23 -4.64
N VAL A 21 5.87 12.32 -4.03
CA VAL A 21 6.53 12.93 -2.85
C VAL A 21 6.53 11.96 -1.66
N VAL A 22 5.38 11.33 -1.37
CA VAL A 22 5.30 10.31 -0.32
C VAL A 22 6.23 9.14 -0.64
N GLY A 23 6.25 8.65 -1.87
CA GLY A 23 7.16 7.61 -2.32
C GLY A 23 8.63 7.96 -2.09
N VAL A 24 9.05 9.19 -2.37
CA VAL A 24 10.42 9.67 -2.11
C VAL A 24 10.74 9.64 -0.61
N ILE A 25 9.82 10.06 0.24
CA ILE A 25 10.00 10.03 1.71
C ILE A 25 10.18 8.57 2.19
N LEU A 26 9.37 7.64 1.67
CA LEU A 26 9.48 6.22 2.03
C LEU A 26 10.82 5.61 1.59
N VAL A 27 11.36 6.02 0.46
CA VAL A 27 12.66 5.53 -0.04
C VAL A 27 13.84 6.10 0.75
N ILE A 28 13.80 7.40 1.08
CA ILE A 28 14.92 8.06 1.77
C ILE A 28 14.93 7.72 3.26
N PHE A 29 13.77 7.67 3.91
CA PHE A 29 13.64 7.48 5.35
C PHE A 29 12.73 6.30 5.75
N PRO A 30 12.95 5.07 5.24
CA PRO A 30 12.03 3.95 5.48
C PRO A 30 11.92 3.60 6.97
N GLY A 31 13.02 3.59 7.70
CA GLY A 31 13.04 3.28 9.13
C GLY A 31 12.32 4.32 9.99
N THR A 32 12.49 5.59 9.69
CA THR A 32 11.80 6.68 10.40
C THR A 32 10.30 6.64 10.13
N THR A 33 9.90 6.41 8.89
CA THR A 33 8.49 6.29 8.51
C THR A 33 7.82 5.12 9.22
N LEU A 34 8.49 3.95 9.29
CA LEU A 34 7.98 2.79 10.02
C LEU A 34 7.80 3.09 11.52
N ARG A 35 8.77 3.74 12.15
CA ARG A 35 8.65 4.13 13.56
C ARG A 35 7.52 5.13 13.78
N MET A 36 7.35 6.13 12.90
CA MET A 36 6.24 7.07 12.97
C MET A 36 4.88 6.38 12.88
N ILE A 37 4.72 5.46 11.92
CA ILE A 37 3.50 4.64 11.80
C ILE A 37 3.28 3.82 13.08
N GLY A 38 4.32 3.19 13.61
CA GLY A 38 4.26 2.45 14.86
C GLY A 38 3.81 3.31 16.05
N TYR A 39 4.32 4.52 16.17
CA TYR A 39 3.88 5.46 17.22
C TYR A 39 2.44 5.94 17.02
N LEU A 40 2.00 6.16 15.79
CA LEU A 40 0.60 6.50 15.50
C LEU A 40 -0.35 5.37 15.89
N VAL A 41 -0.01 4.14 15.52
CA VAL A 41 -0.78 2.94 15.91
C VAL A 41 -0.82 2.79 17.44
N SER A 42 0.31 3.00 18.09
CA SER A 42 0.43 2.96 19.55
C SER A 42 -0.46 3.99 20.24
N ALA A 43 -0.45 5.24 19.76
CA ALA A 43 -1.32 6.30 20.27
C ALA A 43 -2.80 5.96 20.08
N ALA A 44 -3.17 5.41 18.91
CA ALA A 44 -4.53 4.97 18.63
C ALA A 44 -4.98 3.83 19.57
N LEU A 45 -4.12 2.84 19.81
CA LEU A 45 -4.40 1.74 20.75
C LEU A 45 -4.56 2.28 22.19
N PHE A 46 -3.69 3.20 22.60
CA PHE A 46 -3.76 3.81 23.91
C PHE A 46 -5.06 4.60 24.13
N LEU A 47 -5.44 5.43 23.16
CA LEU A 47 -6.70 6.18 23.19
C LEU A 47 -7.91 5.24 23.19
N MET A 48 -7.90 4.21 22.35
CA MET A 48 -8.96 3.20 22.28
C MET A 48 -9.10 2.46 23.64
N GLY A 49 -7.98 2.16 24.28
CA GLY A 49 -7.96 1.53 25.60
C GLY A 49 -8.57 2.43 26.68
N ILE A 50 -8.22 3.71 26.71
CA ILE A 50 -8.81 4.69 27.64
C ILE A 50 -10.32 4.80 27.41
N VAL A 51 -10.76 4.95 26.18
CA VAL A 51 -12.19 5.05 25.82
C VAL A 51 -12.94 3.80 26.28
N SER A 52 -12.39 2.61 26.07
CA SER A 52 -13.00 1.34 26.52
C SER A 52 -13.18 1.27 28.02
N ILE A 53 -12.20 1.75 28.79
CA ILE A 53 -12.29 1.80 30.26
C ILE A 53 -13.32 2.84 30.71
N ILE A 54 -13.37 4.03 30.09
CA ILE A 54 -14.37 5.05 30.39
C ILE A 54 -15.79 4.52 30.12
N ILE A 55 -15.99 3.84 28.99
CA ILE A 55 -17.28 3.22 28.66
C ILE A 55 -17.66 2.20 29.73
N TYR A 56 -16.73 1.35 30.16
CA TYR A 56 -16.97 0.35 31.20
C TYR A 56 -17.41 1.01 32.51
N ILE A 57 -16.74 2.09 32.94
CA ILE A 57 -17.06 2.79 34.22
C ILE A 57 -18.42 3.49 34.13
N ARG A 58 -18.82 4.02 32.97
CA ARG A 58 -20.06 4.76 32.79
C ARG A 58 -21.30 3.86 32.58
N ARG A 59 -21.10 2.58 32.28
CA ARG A 59 -22.17 1.64 31.99
C ARG A 59 -22.73 1.04 33.27
N LYS A 60 -24.05 0.77 33.32
CA LYS A 60 -24.71 0.11 34.44
C LYS A 60 -24.26 -1.35 34.56
N THR A 61 -24.19 -1.85 35.81
CA THR A 61 -23.60 -3.16 36.15
C THR A 61 -24.27 -4.35 35.46
N GLU A 62 -25.57 -4.26 35.19
CA GLU A 62 -26.36 -5.34 34.56
C GLU A 62 -25.95 -5.63 33.10
N ASP A 63 -25.50 -4.59 32.36
CA ASP A 63 -25.07 -4.71 30.96
C ASP A 63 -23.58 -5.10 30.81
N ASN A 64 -22.81 -5.06 31.90
CA ASN A 64 -21.37 -5.29 31.87
C ASN A 64 -20.99 -6.78 31.90
N PHE A 65 -21.88 -7.65 32.41
CA PHE A 65 -21.56 -9.07 32.69
C PHE A 65 -21.24 -9.88 31.42
N MET A 66 -21.70 -9.43 30.22
CA MET A 66 -21.47 -10.12 28.94
C MET A 66 -20.49 -9.37 28.00
N LYS A 67 -20.00 -8.20 28.37
CA LYS A 67 -19.13 -7.39 27.50
C LYS A 67 -17.78 -7.15 28.19
N ASN A 68 -16.74 -7.81 27.68
CA ASN A 68 -15.36 -7.74 28.21
C ASN A 68 -14.68 -6.36 27.90
N ASP A 69 -15.42 -5.23 28.04
CA ASP A 69 -14.90 -3.91 27.67
C ASP A 69 -13.73 -3.47 28.57
N PHE A 70 -13.73 -3.86 29.84
CA PHE A 70 -12.60 -3.63 30.75
C PHE A 70 -11.34 -4.39 30.30
N LEU A 71 -11.48 -5.68 30.01
CA LEU A 71 -10.38 -6.52 29.54
C LEU A 71 -9.82 -5.99 28.22
N LYS A 72 -10.69 -5.61 27.27
CA LYS A 72 -10.29 -5.00 26.00
C LYS A 72 -9.53 -3.69 26.21
N GLY A 73 -10.01 -2.82 27.11
CA GLY A 73 -9.35 -1.57 27.45
C GLY A 73 -7.97 -1.79 28.07
N LEU A 74 -7.85 -2.72 29.02
CA LEU A 74 -6.59 -3.06 29.66
C LEU A 74 -5.58 -3.62 28.66
N VAL A 75 -6.00 -4.57 27.82
CA VAL A 75 -5.15 -5.16 26.78
C VAL A 75 -4.70 -4.09 25.77
N ALA A 76 -5.61 -3.22 25.33
CA ALA A 76 -5.28 -2.16 24.36
C ALA A 76 -4.27 -1.15 24.95
N ILE A 77 -4.41 -0.73 26.22
CA ILE A 77 -3.44 0.14 26.88
C ILE A 77 -2.09 -0.57 27.02
N THR A 78 -2.08 -1.82 27.48
CA THR A 78 -0.83 -2.57 27.65
C THR A 78 -0.10 -2.74 26.31
N LEU A 79 -0.81 -3.10 25.25
CA LEU A 79 -0.24 -3.19 23.89
C LEU A 79 0.25 -1.83 23.41
N GLY A 80 -0.51 -0.75 23.63
CA GLY A 80 -0.10 0.61 23.28
C GLY A 80 1.21 1.01 23.97
N VAL A 81 1.33 0.80 25.26
CA VAL A 81 2.55 1.08 26.02
C VAL A 81 3.71 0.20 25.55
N CYS A 82 3.52 -1.10 25.39
CA CYS A 82 4.55 -1.99 24.85
C CYS A 82 5.04 -1.55 23.46
N THR A 83 4.13 -1.11 22.60
CA THR A 83 4.49 -0.60 21.27
C THR A 83 5.30 0.68 21.35
N ILE A 84 5.00 1.62 22.24
CA ILE A 84 5.81 2.84 22.44
C ILE A 84 7.22 2.47 22.88
N LEU A 85 7.36 1.55 23.83
CA LEU A 85 8.66 1.17 24.39
C LEU A 85 9.55 0.39 23.43
N LYS A 86 8.94 -0.43 22.54
CA LYS A 86 9.65 -1.36 21.65
C LYS A 86 9.01 -1.38 20.24
N VAL A 87 8.86 -0.21 19.62
CA VAL A 87 8.19 -0.05 18.33
C VAL A 87 8.79 -0.92 17.24
N GLU A 88 10.12 -1.08 17.23
CA GLU A 88 10.82 -1.90 16.23
C GLU A 88 10.45 -3.38 16.35
N VAL A 89 10.32 -3.89 17.58
CA VAL A 89 9.94 -5.28 17.84
C VAL A 89 8.52 -5.54 17.31
N VAL A 90 7.59 -4.63 17.58
CA VAL A 90 6.20 -4.79 17.13
C VAL A 90 6.10 -4.74 15.61
N ILE A 91 6.81 -3.81 14.96
CA ILE A 91 6.87 -3.72 13.50
C ILE A 91 7.50 -4.99 12.90
N SER A 92 8.46 -5.59 13.57
CA SER A 92 9.17 -6.79 13.13
C SER A 92 8.34 -8.07 13.21
N LEU A 93 7.24 -8.09 13.98
CA LEU A 93 6.40 -9.27 14.12
C LEU A 93 5.83 -9.76 12.79
N LEU A 94 5.41 -8.85 11.93
CA LEU A 94 4.83 -9.20 10.63
C LEU A 94 5.86 -9.90 9.72
N PRO A 95 7.05 -9.34 9.44
CA PRO A 95 8.08 -10.03 8.66
C PRO A 95 8.55 -11.33 9.33
N LEU A 96 8.62 -11.37 10.65
CA LEU A 96 8.99 -12.59 11.37
C LEU A 96 8.03 -13.74 11.09
N ILE A 97 6.73 -13.50 11.19
CA ILE A 97 5.70 -14.50 10.88
C ILE A 97 5.78 -14.92 9.40
N LEU A 98 5.93 -13.95 8.49
CA LEU A 98 6.08 -14.24 7.06
C LEU A 98 7.35 -15.07 6.78
N GLY A 99 8.47 -14.76 7.43
CA GLY A 99 9.71 -15.51 7.30
C GLY A 99 9.56 -16.98 7.73
N ILE A 100 8.86 -17.22 8.85
CA ILE A 100 8.55 -18.58 9.30
C ILE A 100 7.70 -19.33 8.27
N ILE A 101 6.67 -18.68 7.72
CA ILE A 101 5.81 -19.28 6.69
C ILE A 101 6.63 -19.62 5.43
N ILE A 102 7.55 -18.75 5.02
CA ILE A 102 8.44 -18.99 3.88
C ILE A 102 9.36 -20.19 4.13
N ILE A 103 9.90 -20.34 5.35
CA ILE A 103 10.72 -21.50 5.71
C ILE A 103 9.89 -22.78 5.62
N ILE A 104 8.68 -22.79 6.19
CA ILE A 104 7.78 -23.96 6.14
C ILE A 104 7.46 -24.32 4.69
N SER A 105 7.16 -23.33 3.84
CA SER A 105 6.93 -23.52 2.41
C SER A 105 8.17 -24.08 1.70
N GLY A 106 9.35 -23.61 2.06
CA GLY A 106 10.62 -24.15 1.54
C GLY A 106 10.85 -25.60 1.93
N CYS A 107 10.56 -25.97 3.18
CA CYS A 107 10.64 -27.36 3.64
C CYS A 107 9.65 -28.28 2.90
N SER A 108 8.43 -27.81 2.65
CA SER A 108 7.45 -28.56 1.86
C SER A 108 7.93 -28.80 0.43
N LYS A 109 8.50 -27.77 -0.22
CA LYS A 109 9.10 -27.91 -1.56
C LYS A 109 10.30 -28.85 -1.57
N LEU A 110 11.08 -28.90 -0.49
CA LEU A 110 12.18 -29.86 -0.35
C LEU A 110 11.66 -31.30 -0.30
N GLN A 111 10.58 -31.55 0.42
CA GLN A 111 9.91 -32.85 0.44
C GLN A 111 9.42 -33.25 -0.96
N GLU A 112 8.69 -32.35 -1.65
CA GLU A 112 8.24 -32.57 -3.03
C GLU A 112 9.41 -32.90 -3.98
N THR A 113 10.55 -32.22 -3.78
CA THR A 113 11.78 -32.47 -4.55
C THR A 113 12.30 -33.89 -4.36
N ILE A 114 12.32 -34.38 -3.11
CA ILE A 114 12.76 -35.73 -2.79
C ILE A 114 11.84 -36.77 -3.43
N ASP A 115 10.54 -36.54 -3.38
CA ASP A 115 9.57 -37.43 -3.99
C ASP A 115 9.69 -37.46 -5.52
N MET A 116 9.90 -36.31 -6.17
CA MET A 116 10.16 -36.21 -7.60
C MET A 116 11.47 -36.88 -8.02
N ALA A 117 12.52 -36.79 -7.18
CA ALA A 117 13.78 -37.45 -7.41
C ALA A 117 13.66 -39.00 -7.36
N ARG A 118 12.80 -39.53 -6.44
CA ARG A 118 12.51 -40.98 -6.33
C ARG A 118 11.79 -41.50 -7.60
N VAL A 119 10.95 -40.70 -8.22
CA VAL A 119 10.22 -41.04 -9.47
C VAL A 119 11.10 -40.79 -10.71
N LYS A 120 12.37 -40.38 -10.55
CA LYS A 120 13.31 -40.04 -11.64
C LYS A 120 12.77 -38.99 -12.62
N SER A 121 11.94 -38.03 -12.16
CA SER A 121 11.46 -36.93 -12.97
C SER A 121 12.59 -35.97 -13.35
N PRO A 122 12.73 -35.49 -14.57
CA PRO A 122 13.83 -34.58 -14.95
C PRO A 122 13.75 -33.19 -14.24
N SER A 123 12.62 -32.83 -13.69
CA SER A 123 12.37 -31.51 -13.08
C SER A 123 12.77 -31.39 -11.60
N TRP A 124 13.26 -32.48 -10.97
CA TRP A 124 13.61 -32.48 -9.54
C TRP A 124 14.66 -31.41 -9.16
N LEU A 125 15.60 -31.14 -10.09
CA LEU A 125 16.69 -30.18 -9.85
C LEU A 125 16.17 -28.74 -9.74
N ILE A 126 15.17 -28.38 -10.55
CA ILE A 126 14.54 -27.04 -10.52
C ILE A 126 13.81 -26.84 -9.19
N LEU A 127 13.09 -27.87 -8.72
CA LEU A 127 12.40 -27.82 -7.43
C LEU A 127 13.40 -27.73 -6.26
N LEU A 128 14.55 -28.43 -6.36
CA LEU A 128 15.59 -28.36 -5.35
C LEU A 128 16.14 -26.94 -5.19
N ILE A 129 16.46 -26.30 -6.32
CA ILE A 129 16.96 -24.92 -6.32
C ILE A 129 15.91 -23.98 -5.71
N ALA A 130 14.65 -24.13 -6.11
CA ALA A 130 13.55 -23.32 -5.58
C ALA A 130 13.34 -23.54 -4.07
N ALA A 131 13.45 -24.77 -3.58
CA ALA A 131 13.36 -25.09 -2.15
C ALA A 131 14.50 -24.44 -1.35
N ILE A 132 15.74 -24.54 -1.83
CA ILE A 132 16.91 -23.94 -1.18
C ILE A 132 16.78 -22.42 -1.13
N ILE A 133 16.38 -21.79 -2.24
CA ILE A 133 16.17 -20.33 -2.30
C ILE A 133 15.09 -19.90 -1.31
N ASN A 134 13.95 -20.61 -1.24
CA ASN A 134 12.90 -20.28 -0.28
C ASN A 134 13.37 -20.39 1.18
N ILE A 135 14.08 -21.46 1.53
CA ILE A 135 14.60 -21.62 2.89
C ILE A 135 15.59 -20.52 3.21
N ALA A 136 16.52 -20.23 2.30
CA ALA A 136 17.52 -19.19 2.49
C ALA A 136 16.87 -17.80 2.67
N LEU A 137 15.89 -17.45 1.83
CA LEU A 137 15.13 -16.21 1.95
C LEU A 137 14.35 -16.14 3.27
N GLY A 138 13.68 -17.23 3.67
CA GLY A 138 12.94 -17.27 4.92
C GLY A 138 13.86 -17.09 6.14
N VAL A 139 15.02 -17.74 6.15
CA VAL A 139 16.04 -17.57 7.21
C VAL A 139 16.54 -16.13 7.25
N LEU A 140 16.82 -15.51 6.10
CA LEU A 140 17.28 -14.12 6.01
C LEU A 140 16.24 -13.16 6.59
N VAL A 141 14.95 -13.36 6.29
CA VAL A 141 13.83 -12.57 6.83
C VAL A 141 13.72 -12.74 8.35
N VAL A 142 13.82 -13.97 8.86
CA VAL A 142 13.75 -14.25 10.31
C VAL A 142 14.93 -13.68 11.08
N CYS A 143 16.13 -13.69 10.48
CA CYS A 143 17.32 -13.13 11.12
C CYS A 143 17.29 -11.60 11.22
N ASN A 144 16.69 -10.92 10.22
CA ASN A 144 16.66 -9.46 10.15
C ASN A 144 15.25 -8.91 9.82
N PRO A 145 14.25 -9.13 10.67
CA PRO A 145 12.86 -8.82 10.32
C PRO A 145 12.60 -7.31 10.18
N PHE A 146 13.25 -6.45 10.99
CA PHE A 146 13.09 -5.01 10.88
C PHE A 146 13.69 -4.44 9.59
N ASP A 147 14.86 -4.91 9.18
CA ASP A 147 15.49 -4.51 7.92
C ASP A 147 14.71 -5.03 6.71
N THR A 148 14.14 -6.21 6.81
CA THR A 148 13.20 -6.74 5.81
C THR A 148 11.99 -5.82 5.65
N MET A 149 11.43 -5.32 6.76
CA MET A 149 10.31 -4.36 6.70
C MET A 149 10.71 -3.04 6.06
N LYS A 150 11.92 -2.53 6.35
CA LYS A 150 12.45 -1.33 5.65
C LYS A 150 12.56 -1.55 4.14
N LEU A 151 13.04 -2.74 3.73
CA LEU A 151 13.17 -3.12 2.33
C LEU A 151 11.79 -3.13 1.64
N LEU A 152 10.77 -3.73 2.26
CA LEU A 152 9.40 -3.73 1.75
C LEU A 152 8.86 -2.31 1.57
N VAL A 153 9.04 -1.44 2.57
CA VAL A 153 8.60 -0.04 2.49
C VAL A 153 9.34 0.72 1.38
N THR A 154 10.63 0.45 1.21
CA THR A 154 11.41 1.05 0.11
C THR A 154 10.88 0.63 -1.26
N ILE A 155 10.57 -0.66 -1.45
CA ILE A 155 9.97 -1.16 -2.71
C ILE A 155 8.62 -0.51 -2.96
N ILE A 156 7.78 -0.39 -1.94
CA ILE A 156 6.49 0.31 -2.03
C ILE A 156 6.72 1.79 -2.43
N GLY A 157 7.69 2.46 -1.80
CA GLY A 157 8.05 3.83 -2.12
C GLY A 157 8.47 4.02 -3.58
N ILE A 158 9.29 3.12 -4.12
CA ILE A 158 9.68 3.10 -5.54
C ILE A 158 8.45 2.94 -6.43
N GLY A 159 7.55 2.00 -6.09
CA GLY A 159 6.29 1.80 -6.80
C GLY A 159 5.40 3.05 -6.80
N MET A 160 5.31 3.76 -5.67
CA MET A 160 4.56 5.01 -5.55
C MET A 160 5.17 6.15 -6.38
N ILE A 161 6.50 6.26 -6.45
CA ILE A 161 7.17 7.23 -7.31
C ILE A 161 6.83 6.94 -8.78
N PHE A 162 6.98 5.69 -9.20
CA PHE A 162 6.68 5.28 -10.56
C PHE A 162 5.20 5.51 -10.92
N GLY A 163 4.28 5.12 -10.04
CA GLY A 163 2.84 5.35 -10.19
C GLY A 163 2.52 6.84 -10.30
N GLY A 164 2.99 7.66 -9.36
CA GLY A 164 2.76 9.11 -9.35
C GLY A 164 3.28 9.82 -10.60
N VAL A 165 4.48 9.46 -11.08
CA VAL A 165 5.04 9.98 -12.34
C VAL A 165 4.19 9.56 -13.54
N THR A 166 3.75 8.31 -13.57
CA THR A 166 2.90 7.77 -14.64
C THR A 166 1.54 8.46 -14.68
N ASP A 167 0.91 8.71 -13.54
CA ASP A 167 -0.38 9.40 -13.43
C ASP A 167 -0.30 10.83 -13.95
N VAL A 168 0.76 11.56 -13.59
CA VAL A 168 1.01 12.91 -14.10
C VAL A 168 1.21 12.87 -15.62
N PHE A 169 2.03 11.95 -16.12
CA PHE A 169 2.32 11.82 -17.55
C PHE A 169 1.06 11.50 -18.36
N ILE A 170 0.27 10.52 -17.92
CA ILE A 170 -0.98 10.12 -18.58
C ILE A 170 -1.97 11.29 -18.58
N THR A 171 -2.14 11.97 -17.45
CA THR A 171 -3.07 13.11 -17.34
C THR A 171 -2.70 14.25 -18.26
N LEU A 172 -1.40 14.59 -18.36
CA LEU A 172 -0.90 15.60 -19.28
C LEU A 172 -1.09 15.20 -20.76
N HIS A 173 -0.86 13.92 -21.08
CA HIS A 173 -1.00 13.42 -22.45
C HIS A 173 -2.48 13.42 -22.90
N ILE A 174 -3.40 12.94 -22.05
CA ILE A 174 -4.84 12.96 -22.31
C ILE A 174 -5.33 14.40 -22.48
N ALA A 175 -4.90 15.30 -21.58
CA ALA A 175 -5.30 16.70 -21.65
C ALA A 175 -4.84 17.41 -22.95
N LYS A 176 -3.66 17.06 -23.48
CA LYS A 176 -3.18 17.57 -24.75
C LYS A 176 -4.01 17.05 -25.93
N LYS A 177 -4.40 15.78 -25.88
CA LYS A 177 -5.19 15.15 -26.96
C LYS A 177 -6.65 15.63 -26.99
N MET A 178 -7.25 15.88 -25.80
CA MET A 178 -8.62 16.43 -25.70
C MET A 178 -8.69 17.92 -26.07
N GLY A 179 -7.67 18.72 -25.67
CA GLY A 179 -7.60 20.13 -26.04
C GLY A 179 -7.33 20.39 -27.52
N GLY A 180 -6.77 19.42 -28.24
CA GLY A 180 -6.62 19.47 -29.72
C GLY A 180 -7.92 19.21 -30.46
N LYS A 181 -8.75 18.29 -29.98
CA LYS A 181 -10.03 17.96 -30.62
C LYS A 181 -11.06 19.12 -30.55
N ASP A 182 -11.05 19.91 -29.47
CA ASP A 182 -11.95 21.08 -29.37
C ASP A 182 -11.59 22.17 -30.39
N LYS A 183 -10.32 22.33 -30.76
CA LYS A 183 -9.92 23.28 -31.82
C LYS A 183 -10.39 22.81 -33.19
N ASP A 184 -10.23 21.53 -33.52
CA ASP A 184 -10.65 21.00 -34.80
C ASP A 184 -12.19 21.07 -35.01
N ILE A 185 -12.98 20.92 -33.92
CA ILE A 185 -14.45 21.01 -33.98
C ILE A 185 -14.87 22.48 -34.18
N ILE A 186 -14.21 23.44 -33.53
CA ILE A 186 -14.53 24.87 -33.66
C ILE A 186 -14.17 25.35 -35.05
N ASP A 187 -13.06 24.92 -35.64
CA ASP A 187 -12.65 25.29 -36.99
C ASP A 187 -13.59 24.71 -38.06
N VAL A 188 -14.12 23.50 -37.87
CA VAL A 188 -15.11 22.89 -38.76
C VAL A 188 -16.46 23.61 -38.70
N ASP A 189 -16.94 24.01 -37.51
CA ASP A 189 -18.17 24.76 -37.35
C ASP A 189 -18.07 26.17 -37.97
N LEU A 190 -16.94 26.85 -37.83
CA LEU A 190 -16.68 28.15 -38.46
C LEU A 190 -16.64 28.04 -40.00
N SER A 191 -16.12 26.95 -40.53
CA SER A 191 -16.08 26.72 -41.96
C SER A 191 -17.47 26.42 -42.57
N LEU A 192 -18.32 25.73 -41.81
CA LEU A 192 -19.70 25.44 -42.18
C LEU A 192 -20.61 26.69 -42.15
N ILE A 193 -20.37 27.61 -41.22
CA ILE A 193 -21.11 28.89 -41.13
C ILE A 193 -20.78 29.79 -42.33
N HIS A 194 -19.56 29.73 -42.84
CA HIS A 194 -19.13 30.52 -44.00
C HIS A 194 -19.67 30.02 -45.36
N ILE A 195 -20.08 28.71 -45.43
CA ILE A 195 -20.66 28.10 -46.64
C ILE A 195 -22.17 28.33 -46.74
N SER A 196 -22.83 28.69 -45.62
CA SER A 196 -24.31 28.85 -45.58
C SER A 196 -24.81 30.27 -45.81
N GLU A 197 -23.98 31.19 -46.30
CA GLU A 197 -24.45 32.51 -46.70
C GLU A 197 -25.09 32.43 -48.13
N PRO A 198 -26.40 32.45 -48.26
CA PRO A 198 -27.04 32.43 -49.58
C PRO A 198 -26.85 33.77 -50.26
N THR A 199 -26.14 33.77 -51.38
CA THR A 199 -26.11 34.85 -52.35
C THR A 199 -27.56 35.25 -52.70
N ARG A 200 -28.14 36.22 -52.01
CA ARG A 200 -29.25 36.97 -52.53
C ARG A 200 -28.70 37.97 -53.55
N LEU A 201 -28.81 37.59 -54.79
CA LEU A 201 -28.81 38.56 -55.89
C LEU A 201 -29.97 38.28 -56.84
N ARG A 202 -30.91 39.29 -56.85
CA ARG A 202 -31.87 39.71 -57.88
C ARG A 202 -32.93 38.71 -58.31
#